data_139792428a40e152e7d7e95aff80a582
#
_entry.id   139792428a40e152e7d7e95aff80a582
#
_cell.length_a   1.000
_cell.length_b   1.000
_cell.length_c   1.000
_cell.angle_alpha   90.00
_cell.angle_beta   90.00
_cell.angle_gamma   90.00
#
_symmetry.space_group_name_H-M   'P 1'
#
loop_
_entity.id
_entity.type
_entity.pdbx_description
1 polymer ?
#
loop_
_entity_poly.entity_id
_entity_poly.type
_entity_poly.pdbx_seq_one_letter_code
_entity_poly.pdbx_strand_id
1 'polypeptide(L)'
;NIDKYNSIVISKLLIKNAIPYNAIITLTIKLFKEQFGILEFYRNYYTSILVDEFQDTNLLSYWLLNFLITDKTNILLLGDSLQRIYGFIGAVPNLLSHAQNTFNLQLISLEKNYRFASNENMLQLDKIIRQNAITPFDNPNNLKSKVEFNIYDNQEEEALQVVIKSQKILQNDSFAKVAILAKQRGPNIEHIIKTFNHNKIPFFYGLFTDEDAEYIIFNRKCLYEFIELLKSNSKITKKIGKKHIDKIREIYINNDSVLVKALLELLEIFWVRLFVDYSFLSNEDKINLIKDTFEHNGIKQYMEFLNTSIIISTVHAAKGLEWDYVILPDMEKDSFPNWYGLCGKCKNGNDCNFVMTKDIEKSFFEELSVFYVAVTRAKKQVFFTASHKQLTNRGIFEKNYSCFMKLPGIEYIQTV
;
A
#
# COMPACT_ATOMS: atom_id res chain seq x y z
N ASN A 1 10.18 16.85 -25.12
CA ASN A 1 10.00 17.32 -23.71
C ASN A 1 10.99 16.70 -22.72
N ILE A 2 11.43 15.45 -22.89
CA ILE A 2 12.41 14.78 -22.02
C ILE A 2 13.77 15.47 -22.06
N ASP A 3 14.26 15.86 -23.24
CA ASP A 3 15.56 16.54 -23.36
C ASP A 3 15.57 17.89 -22.65
N LYS A 4 14.47 18.66 -22.74
CA LYS A 4 14.31 19.91 -21.99
C LYS A 4 14.27 19.65 -20.48
N TYR A 5 13.58 18.60 -20.04
CA TYR A 5 13.55 18.19 -18.63
C TYR A 5 14.95 17.81 -18.15
N ASN A 6 15.66 16.95 -18.88
CA ASN A 6 17.02 16.53 -18.56
C ASN A 6 17.99 17.72 -18.51
N SER A 7 17.88 18.69 -19.43
CA SER A 7 18.70 19.90 -19.42
C SER A 7 18.49 20.72 -18.15
N ILE A 8 17.25 20.85 -17.68
CA ILE A 8 16.93 21.56 -16.43
C ILE A 8 17.49 20.80 -15.22
N VAL A 9 17.35 19.47 -15.19
CA VAL A 9 17.89 18.64 -14.09
C VAL A 9 19.41 18.81 -14.02
N ILE A 10 20.11 18.66 -15.14
CA ILE A 10 21.57 18.79 -15.21
C ILE A 10 22.03 20.19 -14.78
N SER A 11 21.40 21.24 -15.31
CA SER A 11 21.86 22.61 -15.10
C SER A 11 21.47 23.22 -13.76
N LYS A 12 20.39 22.73 -13.10
CA LYS A 12 19.86 23.36 -11.90
C LYS A 12 19.80 22.47 -10.66
N LEU A 13 19.70 21.15 -10.84
CA LEU A 13 19.50 20.22 -9.72
C LEU A 13 20.75 19.41 -9.40
N LEU A 14 21.44 18.86 -10.40
CA LEU A 14 22.66 18.07 -10.17
C LEU A 14 23.77 18.89 -9.52
N ILE A 15 23.90 20.19 -9.86
CA ILE A 15 24.83 21.09 -9.17
C ILE A 15 24.51 21.30 -7.69
N LYS A 16 23.28 20.97 -7.26
CA LYS A 16 22.83 20.99 -5.86
C LYS A 16 22.83 19.60 -5.22
N ASN A 17 23.45 18.61 -5.86
CA ASN A 17 23.42 17.20 -5.48
C ASN A 17 21.99 16.66 -5.29
N ALA A 18 21.03 17.13 -6.11
CA ALA A 18 19.64 16.70 -6.08
C ALA A 18 19.27 16.12 -7.45
N ILE A 19 18.64 14.92 -7.42
CA ILE A 19 18.14 14.26 -8.62
C ILE A 19 16.74 13.70 -8.35
N PRO A 20 15.70 14.11 -9.11
CA PRO A 20 14.37 13.52 -9.01
C PRO A 20 14.37 12.07 -9.53
N TYR A 21 13.54 11.20 -8.97
CA TYR A 21 13.44 9.80 -9.40
C TYR A 21 13.23 9.62 -10.89
N ASN A 22 12.30 10.36 -11.49
CA ASN A 22 12.07 10.30 -12.93
C ASN A 22 13.29 10.74 -13.76
N ALA A 23 14.13 11.60 -13.20
CA ALA A 23 15.35 12.05 -13.88
C ALA A 23 16.40 10.95 -13.96
N ILE A 24 16.46 10.05 -12.99
CA ILE A 24 17.34 8.88 -13.04
C ILE A 24 17.02 8.07 -14.31
N ILE A 25 15.75 7.77 -14.53
CA ILE A 25 15.30 6.99 -15.69
C ILE A 25 15.53 7.76 -16.99
N THR A 26 15.12 9.04 -17.05
CA THR A 26 15.24 9.83 -18.29
C THR A 26 16.69 10.12 -18.67
N LEU A 27 17.59 10.30 -17.70
CA LEU A 27 19.02 10.45 -17.95
C LEU A 27 19.68 9.13 -18.37
N THR A 28 19.25 8.00 -17.81
CA THR A 28 19.69 6.68 -18.25
C THR A 28 19.26 6.40 -19.69
N ILE A 29 18.01 6.72 -20.05
CA ILE A 29 17.53 6.61 -21.43
C ILE A 29 18.35 7.51 -22.38
N LYS A 30 18.67 8.73 -21.96
CA LYS A 30 19.54 9.63 -22.72
C LYS A 30 20.93 9.03 -22.92
N LEU A 31 21.53 8.52 -21.85
CA LEU A 31 22.84 7.86 -21.89
C LEU A 31 22.85 6.68 -22.85
N PHE A 32 21.83 5.82 -22.83
CA PHE A 32 21.71 4.67 -23.73
C PHE A 32 21.56 5.09 -25.21
N LYS A 33 20.92 6.23 -25.49
CA LYS A 33 20.80 6.78 -26.84
C LYS A 33 22.12 7.36 -27.35
N GLU A 34 22.87 8.04 -26.48
CA GLU A 34 24.10 8.73 -26.86
C GLU A 34 25.34 7.83 -26.83
N GLN A 35 25.33 6.78 -25.98
CA GLN A 35 26.45 5.89 -25.73
C GLN A 35 26.07 4.43 -25.99
N PHE A 36 25.99 4.04 -27.25
CA PHE A 36 25.58 2.70 -27.65
C PHE A 36 26.41 1.57 -26.99
N GLY A 37 27.73 1.79 -26.78
CA GLY A 37 28.58 0.81 -26.11
C GLY A 37 28.17 0.51 -24.67
N ILE A 38 27.63 1.51 -23.96
CA ILE A 38 27.11 1.31 -22.60
C ILE A 38 25.82 0.48 -22.66
N LEU A 39 24.92 0.79 -23.58
CA LEU A 39 23.69 0.01 -23.76
C LEU A 39 23.99 -1.45 -24.09
N GLU A 40 24.91 -1.70 -25.04
CA GLU A 40 25.32 -3.06 -25.42
C GLU A 40 25.99 -3.82 -24.25
N PHE A 41 26.77 -3.13 -23.43
CA PHE A 41 27.31 -3.73 -22.22
C PHE A 41 26.20 -4.26 -21.31
N TYR A 42 25.19 -3.46 -21.02
CA TYR A 42 24.08 -3.89 -20.15
C TYR A 42 23.20 -4.95 -20.80
N ARG A 43 22.94 -4.91 -22.10
CA ARG A 43 22.23 -5.95 -22.85
C ARG A 43 22.93 -7.30 -22.80
N ASN A 44 24.24 -7.30 -22.87
CA ASN A 44 25.04 -8.53 -22.78
C ASN A 44 25.20 -9.00 -21.34
N TYR A 45 25.22 -8.10 -20.37
CA TYR A 45 25.34 -8.43 -18.96
C TYR A 45 24.05 -9.01 -18.39
N TYR A 46 22.90 -8.41 -18.70
CA TYR A 46 21.59 -8.88 -18.25
C TYR A 46 20.94 -9.79 -19.31
N THR A 47 21.25 -11.06 -19.27
CA THR A 47 20.66 -12.07 -20.17
C THR A 47 19.24 -12.47 -19.79
N SER A 48 18.81 -12.15 -18.57
CA SER A 48 17.46 -12.40 -18.07
C SER A 48 16.97 -11.19 -17.29
N ILE A 49 15.73 -10.78 -17.56
CA ILE A 49 15.06 -9.65 -16.90
C ILE A 49 13.76 -10.17 -16.31
N LEU A 50 13.62 -10.04 -15.00
CA LEU A 50 12.40 -10.35 -14.25
C LEU A 50 11.86 -9.05 -13.66
N VAL A 51 10.58 -8.77 -13.90
CA VAL A 51 9.90 -7.60 -13.33
C VAL A 51 8.68 -8.08 -12.57
N ASP A 52 8.69 -7.84 -11.27
CA ASP A 52 7.55 -8.10 -10.40
C ASP A 52 6.65 -6.86 -10.30
N GLU A 53 5.39 -7.05 -9.91
CA GLU A 53 4.36 -5.99 -9.82
C GLU A 53 4.28 -5.13 -11.10
N PHE A 54 4.42 -5.76 -12.27
CA PHE A 54 4.53 -5.06 -13.55
C PHE A 54 3.33 -4.16 -13.86
N GLN A 55 2.13 -4.43 -13.30
CA GLN A 55 0.94 -3.58 -13.44
C GLN A 55 1.13 -2.16 -12.87
N ASP A 56 2.11 -1.94 -11.99
CA ASP A 56 2.41 -0.62 -11.42
C ASP A 56 3.50 0.15 -12.19
N THR A 57 4.00 -0.43 -13.26
CA THR A 57 5.05 0.17 -14.08
C THR A 57 4.54 1.43 -14.78
N ASN A 58 5.28 2.53 -14.65
CA ASN A 58 5.01 3.77 -15.39
C ASN A 58 5.66 3.75 -16.78
N LEU A 59 5.27 4.70 -17.64
CA LEU A 59 5.72 4.77 -19.02
C LEU A 59 7.24 4.93 -19.16
N LEU A 60 7.90 5.66 -18.25
CA LEU A 60 9.36 5.86 -18.30
C LEU A 60 10.11 4.57 -17.99
N SER A 61 9.67 3.84 -16.96
CA SER A 61 10.22 2.53 -16.60
C SER A 61 10.01 1.50 -17.72
N TYR A 62 8.83 1.51 -18.35
CA TYR A 62 8.56 0.68 -19.53
C TYR A 62 9.47 1.04 -20.70
N TRP A 63 9.72 2.33 -20.95
CA TRP A 63 10.66 2.76 -21.97
C TRP A 63 12.10 2.28 -21.69
N LEU A 64 12.57 2.41 -20.45
CA LEU A 64 13.89 1.90 -20.06
C LEU A 64 14.00 0.40 -20.32
N LEU A 65 12.97 -0.35 -19.98
CA LEU A 65 12.88 -1.78 -20.22
C LEU A 65 13.01 -2.12 -21.71
N ASN A 66 12.33 -1.38 -22.59
CA ASN A 66 12.44 -1.56 -24.04
C ASN A 66 13.86 -1.35 -24.59
N PHE A 67 14.68 -0.49 -23.97
CA PHE A 67 16.08 -0.35 -24.37
C PHE A 67 16.91 -1.59 -24.03
N LEU A 68 16.62 -2.24 -22.93
CA LEU A 68 17.39 -3.38 -22.42
C LEU A 68 17.03 -4.72 -23.08
N ILE A 69 15.78 -4.86 -23.51
CA ILE A 69 15.28 -6.10 -24.09
C ILE A 69 15.76 -6.25 -25.54
N THR A 70 16.23 -7.44 -25.87
CA THR A 70 16.62 -7.90 -27.20
C THR A 70 16.00 -9.28 -27.46
N ASP A 71 16.10 -9.79 -28.69
CA ASP A 71 15.66 -11.15 -29.05
C ASP A 71 16.38 -12.27 -28.26
N LYS A 72 17.50 -11.95 -27.59
CA LYS A 72 18.27 -12.87 -26.76
C LYS A 72 17.96 -12.78 -25.28
N THR A 73 17.13 -11.82 -24.88
CA THR A 73 16.82 -11.58 -23.46
C THR A 73 15.69 -12.48 -22.99
N ASN A 74 15.90 -13.26 -21.95
CA ASN A 74 14.82 -13.97 -21.27
C ASN A 74 14.01 -13.00 -20.42
N ILE A 75 12.70 -12.94 -20.67
CA ILE A 75 11.82 -11.97 -19.99
C ILE A 75 10.78 -12.71 -19.19
N LEU A 76 10.60 -12.31 -17.93
CA LEU A 76 9.49 -12.72 -17.08
C LEU A 76 8.85 -11.49 -16.45
N LEU A 77 7.58 -11.23 -16.80
CA LEU A 77 6.78 -10.14 -16.24
C LEU A 77 5.70 -10.75 -15.34
N LEU A 78 5.74 -10.44 -14.05
CA LEU A 78 4.75 -10.88 -13.08
C LEU A 78 3.83 -9.70 -12.74
N GLY A 79 2.52 -9.94 -12.72
CA GLY A 79 1.59 -8.89 -12.37
C GLY A 79 0.14 -9.33 -12.37
N ASP A 80 -0.68 -8.57 -11.67
CA ASP A 80 -2.13 -8.72 -11.60
C ASP A 80 -2.78 -7.36 -11.90
N SER A 81 -3.45 -7.24 -13.04
CA SER A 81 -4.07 -5.98 -13.48
C SER A 81 -5.08 -5.43 -12.46
N LEU A 82 -5.75 -6.31 -11.70
CA LEU A 82 -6.69 -5.91 -10.66
C LEU A 82 -6.00 -5.40 -9.39
N GLN A 83 -4.70 -5.63 -9.21
CA GLN A 83 -3.92 -5.04 -8.11
C GLN A 83 -3.25 -3.71 -8.47
N ARG A 84 -3.59 -3.11 -9.60
CA ARG A 84 -3.09 -1.80 -10.03
C ARG A 84 -3.78 -0.67 -9.28
N ILE A 85 -3.20 -0.22 -8.18
CA ILE A 85 -3.74 0.86 -7.34
C ILE A 85 -2.93 2.16 -7.41
N TYR A 86 -1.84 2.19 -8.16
CA TYR A 86 -0.95 3.33 -8.31
C TYR A 86 -1.18 4.12 -9.62
N GLY A 87 -2.39 4.09 -10.16
CA GLY A 87 -2.76 4.86 -11.35
C GLY A 87 -2.52 6.36 -11.21
N PHE A 88 -2.67 6.91 -10.01
CA PHE A 88 -2.44 8.34 -9.71
C PHE A 88 -0.97 8.77 -9.81
N ILE A 89 -0.01 7.85 -9.70
CA ILE A 89 1.43 8.13 -9.91
C ILE A 89 1.94 7.68 -11.27
N GLY A 90 1.03 7.36 -12.21
CA GLY A 90 1.36 7.12 -13.61
C GLY A 90 1.48 5.65 -14.03
N ALA A 91 0.99 4.69 -13.23
CA ALA A 91 0.86 3.30 -13.68
C ALA A 91 -0.07 3.22 -14.89
N VAL A 92 0.41 2.59 -15.98
CA VAL A 92 -0.27 2.58 -17.28
C VAL A 92 -1.33 1.48 -17.31
N PRO A 93 -2.59 1.80 -17.68
CA PRO A 93 -3.61 0.78 -17.88
C PRO A 93 -3.21 -0.20 -18.99
N ASN A 94 -3.58 -1.47 -18.85
CA ASN A 94 -3.35 -2.53 -19.85
C ASN A 94 -1.89 -2.73 -20.27
N LEU A 95 -0.92 -2.29 -19.46
CA LEU A 95 0.49 -2.39 -19.80
C LEU A 95 0.96 -3.84 -19.95
N LEU A 96 0.41 -4.77 -19.16
CA LEU A 96 0.68 -6.22 -19.28
C LEU A 96 0.33 -6.73 -20.68
N SER A 97 -0.89 -6.47 -21.17
CA SER A 97 -1.32 -6.89 -22.51
C SER A 97 -0.52 -6.20 -23.60
N HIS A 98 -0.15 -4.94 -23.41
CA HIS A 98 0.71 -4.22 -24.35
C HIS A 98 2.11 -4.83 -24.42
N ALA A 99 2.73 -5.13 -23.27
CA ALA A 99 4.04 -5.76 -23.19
C ALA A 99 4.02 -7.19 -23.77
N GLN A 100 2.96 -7.95 -23.50
CA GLN A 100 2.76 -9.28 -24.09
C GLN A 100 2.84 -9.24 -25.62
N ASN A 101 2.12 -8.30 -26.23
CA ASN A 101 2.13 -8.14 -27.69
C ASN A 101 3.48 -7.59 -28.22
N THR A 102 4.06 -6.62 -27.53
CA THR A 102 5.32 -5.96 -27.96
C THR A 102 6.49 -6.93 -27.93
N PHE A 103 6.60 -7.75 -26.90
CA PHE A 103 7.72 -8.68 -26.71
C PHE A 103 7.36 -10.13 -27.10
N ASN A 104 6.19 -10.35 -27.68
CA ASN A 104 5.69 -11.69 -28.08
C ASN A 104 5.76 -12.72 -26.95
N LEU A 105 5.26 -12.35 -25.77
CA LEU A 105 5.34 -13.18 -24.56
C LEU A 105 4.21 -14.20 -24.48
N GLN A 106 4.52 -15.39 -24.00
CA GLN A 106 3.52 -16.38 -23.63
C GLN A 106 2.84 -15.98 -22.32
N LEU A 107 1.51 -15.93 -22.31
CA LEU A 107 0.73 -15.74 -21.10
C LEU A 107 0.61 -17.04 -20.31
N ILE A 108 0.95 -16.99 -19.04
CA ILE A 108 0.73 -18.07 -18.07
C ILE A 108 -0.15 -17.54 -16.96
N SER A 109 -1.35 -18.07 -16.81
CA SER A 109 -2.27 -17.71 -15.71
C SER A 109 -1.99 -18.57 -14.49
N LEU A 110 -1.79 -17.92 -13.34
CA LEU A 110 -1.70 -18.56 -12.03
C LEU A 110 -3.10 -18.53 -11.39
N GLU A 111 -3.83 -19.63 -11.49
CA GLU A 111 -5.25 -19.69 -11.08
C GLU A 111 -5.43 -20.18 -9.64
N LYS A 112 -4.44 -20.90 -9.08
CA LYS A 112 -4.57 -21.48 -7.75
C LYS A 112 -4.28 -20.44 -6.66
N ASN A 113 -5.33 -20.08 -5.91
CA ASN A 113 -5.20 -19.20 -4.76
C ASN A 113 -4.83 -20.00 -3.51
N TYR A 114 -3.56 -19.93 -3.10
CA TYR A 114 -3.08 -20.60 -1.89
C TYR A 114 -3.42 -19.85 -0.61
N ARG A 115 -3.62 -18.52 -0.68
CA ARG A 115 -3.94 -17.68 0.49
C ARG A 115 -5.27 -18.05 1.10
N PHE A 116 -6.27 -18.32 0.26
CA PHE A 116 -7.64 -18.63 0.69
C PHE A 116 -8.00 -20.11 0.60
N ALA A 117 -7.02 -21.00 0.40
CA ALA A 117 -7.26 -22.42 0.14
C ALA A 117 -8.13 -23.14 1.19
N SER A 118 -8.14 -22.64 2.44
CA SER A 118 -8.93 -23.18 3.55
C SER A 118 -10.25 -22.43 3.79
N ASN A 119 -10.57 -21.38 3.01
CA ASN A 119 -11.78 -20.57 3.21
C ASN A 119 -12.53 -20.38 1.88
N GLU A 120 -13.57 -21.20 1.67
CA GLU A 120 -14.37 -21.16 0.45
C GLU A 120 -15.07 -19.82 0.23
N ASN A 121 -15.55 -19.16 1.29
CA ASN A 121 -16.18 -17.84 1.15
C ASN A 121 -15.20 -16.79 0.63
N MET A 122 -13.94 -16.79 1.09
CA MET A 122 -12.90 -15.89 0.61
C MET A 122 -12.50 -16.22 -0.83
N LEU A 123 -12.42 -17.51 -1.20
CA LEU A 123 -12.19 -17.93 -2.59
C LEU A 123 -13.31 -17.46 -3.52
N GLN A 124 -14.57 -17.59 -3.10
CA GLN A 124 -15.71 -17.12 -3.89
C GLN A 124 -15.72 -15.58 -3.97
N LEU A 125 -15.40 -14.87 -2.90
CA LEU A 125 -15.31 -13.41 -2.92
C LEU A 125 -14.23 -12.92 -3.90
N ASP A 126 -13.05 -13.52 -3.89
CA ASP A 126 -11.99 -13.26 -4.87
C ASP A 126 -12.50 -13.41 -6.31
N LYS A 127 -13.15 -14.53 -6.62
CA LYS A 127 -13.73 -14.80 -7.94
C LYS A 127 -14.81 -13.79 -8.32
N ILE A 128 -15.71 -13.43 -7.41
CA ILE A 128 -16.77 -12.45 -7.62
C ILE A 128 -16.17 -11.09 -8.00
N ILE A 129 -15.17 -10.61 -7.25
CA ILE A 129 -14.54 -9.32 -7.52
C ILE A 129 -13.83 -9.36 -8.88
N ARG A 130 -13.09 -10.42 -9.18
CA ARG A 130 -12.42 -10.60 -10.50
C ARG A 130 -13.41 -10.66 -11.64
N GLN A 131 -14.53 -11.35 -11.47
CA GLN A 131 -15.58 -11.41 -12.49
C GLN A 131 -16.19 -10.02 -12.73
N ASN A 132 -16.46 -9.25 -11.68
CA ASN A 132 -16.95 -7.88 -11.81
C ASN A 132 -15.94 -6.90 -12.42
N ALA A 133 -14.65 -7.22 -12.43
CA ALA A 133 -13.65 -6.47 -13.18
C ALA A 133 -13.72 -6.72 -14.70
N ILE A 134 -14.23 -7.88 -15.12
CA ILE A 134 -14.38 -8.27 -16.54
C ILE A 134 -15.78 -7.88 -17.04
N THR A 135 -16.81 -8.27 -16.30
CA THR A 135 -18.21 -8.01 -16.59
C THR A 135 -18.87 -7.33 -15.40
N PRO A 136 -18.78 -6.00 -15.31
CA PRO A 136 -19.26 -5.26 -14.15
C PRO A 136 -20.75 -5.47 -13.87
N PHE A 137 -21.08 -5.77 -12.63
CA PHE A 137 -22.44 -6.02 -12.14
C PHE A 137 -23.14 -7.22 -12.81
N ASP A 138 -22.36 -8.20 -13.29
CA ASP A 138 -22.87 -9.45 -13.82
C ASP A 138 -22.32 -10.64 -13.00
N ASN A 139 -23.11 -11.73 -12.96
CA ASN A 139 -22.72 -12.96 -12.25
C ASN A 139 -23.12 -14.19 -13.08
N PRO A 140 -22.54 -14.36 -14.30
CA PRO A 140 -22.89 -15.44 -15.20
C PRO A 140 -22.59 -16.85 -14.62
N ASN A 141 -21.66 -16.93 -13.67
CA ASN A 141 -21.27 -18.18 -13.02
C ASN A 141 -22.06 -18.49 -11.73
N ASN A 142 -23.05 -17.66 -11.37
CA ASN A 142 -23.84 -17.79 -10.14
C ASN A 142 -22.97 -17.96 -8.88
N LEU A 143 -21.83 -17.27 -8.82
CA LEU A 143 -20.93 -17.29 -7.67
C LEU A 143 -21.62 -16.69 -6.45
N LYS A 144 -21.32 -17.22 -5.26
CA LYS A 144 -21.89 -16.73 -4.00
C LYS A 144 -20.84 -16.73 -2.92
N SER A 145 -20.73 -15.62 -2.23
CA SER A 145 -19.89 -15.46 -1.04
C SER A 145 -20.68 -14.79 0.08
N LYS A 146 -20.61 -15.39 1.27
CA LYS A 146 -21.21 -14.83 2.48
C LYS A 146 -20.16 -14.05 3.24
N VAL A 147 -20.38 -12.75 3.38
CA VAL A 147 -19.48 -11.84 4.11
C VAL A 147 -20.20 -11.24 5.32
N GLU A 148 -19.45 -10.94 6.35
CA GLU A 148 -19.99 -10.21 7.50
C GLU A 148 -19.92 -8.71 7.19
N PHE A 149 -21.11 -8.08 7.13
CA PHE A 149 -21.24 -6.66 6.89
C PHE A 149 -22.24 -6.07 7.87
N ASN A 150 -21.75 -5.19 8.76
CA ASN A 150 -22.54 -4.57 9.81
C ASN A 150 -22.68 -3.07 9.55
N ILE A 151 -23.91 -2.55 9.69
CA ILE A 151 -24.22 -1.14 9.50
C ILE A 151 -24.70 -0.58 10.84
N TYR A 152 -24.06 0.51 11.27
CA TYR A 152 -24.31 1.15 12.57
C TYR A 152 -24.99 2.50 12.39
N ASP A 153 -25.58 3.03 13.47
CA ASP A 153 -26.31 4.29 13.37
C ASP A 153 -25.41 5.48 13.05
N ASN A 154 -24.18 5.48 13.56
CA ASN A 154 -23.22 6.57 13.38
C ASN A 154 -21.77 6.10 13.48
N GLN A 155 -20.83 7.01 13.18
CA GLN A 155 -19.40 6.72 13.17
C GLN A 155 -18.82 6.37 14.55
N GLU A 156 -19.38 6.89 15.65
CA GLU A 156 -18.90 6.59 17.00
C GLU A 156 -19.24 5.15 17.37
N GLU A 157 -20.46 4.72 17.03
CA GLU A 157 -20.88 3.33 17.22
C GLU A 157 -20.09 2.38 16.34
N GLU A 158 -19.89 2.71 15.05
CA GLU A 158 -19.03 1.93 14.15
C GLU A 158 -17.64 1.76 14.76
N ALA A 159 -17.01 2.86 15.22
CA ALA A 159 -15.69 2.83 15.83
C ALA A 159 -15.62 1.93 17.06
N LEU A 160 -16.64 1.96 17.93
CA LEU A 160 -16.74 1.10 19.10
C LEU A 160 -16.82 -0.38 18.67
N GLN A 161 -17.65 -0.68 17.68
CA GLN A 161 -17.83 -2.05 17.22
C GLN A 161 -16.62 -2.61 16.48
N VAL A 162 -15.86 -1.76 15.76
CA VAL A 162 -14.56 -2.15 15.19
C VAL A 162 -13.57 -2.55 16.28
N VAL A 163 -13.54 -1.80 17.39
CA VAL A 163 -12.69 -2.12 18.55
C VAL A 163 -13.13 -3.44 19.20
N ILE A 164 -14.43 -3.60 19.49
CA ILE A 164 -14.99 -4.84 20.08
C ILE A 164 -14.70 -6.03 19.18
N LYS A 165 -14.89 -5.90 17.87
CA LYS A 165 -14.61 -6.97 16.91
C LYS A 165 -13.15 -7.37 16.92
N SER A 166 -12.24 -6.39 16.93
CA SER A 166 -10.81 -6.65 17.01
C SER A 166 -10.43 -7.42 18.27
N GLN A 167 -10.98 -7.02 19.43
CA GLN A 167 -10.76 -7.73 20.69
C GLN A 167 -11.33 -9.15 20.68
N LYS A 168 -12.55 -9.33 20.15
CA LYS A 168 -13.20 -10.65 20.04
C LYS A 168 -12.39 -11.61 19.16
N ILE A 169 -11.80 -11.10 18.06
CA ILE A 169 -10.89 -11.90 17.22
C ILE A 169 -9.68 -12.36 18.05
N LEU A 170 -9.02 -11.44 18.76
CA LEU A 170 -7.83 -11.77 19.57
C LEU A 170 -8.13 -12.65 20.78
N GLN A 171 -9.34 -12.59 21.34
CA GLN A 171 -9.77 -13.52 22.37
C GLN A 171 -9.93 -14.95 21.86
N ASN A 172 -10.41 -15.10 20.61
CA ASN A 172 -10.59 -16.41 19.98
C ASN A 172 -9.29 -16.98 19.38
N ASP A 173 -8.39 -16.09 18.93
CA ASP A 173 -7.09 -16.42 18.34
C ASP A 173 -6.06 -15.39 18.82
N SER A 174 -5.39 -15.70 19.92
CA SER A 174 -4.43 -14.79 20.56
C SER A 174 -3.19 -14.47 19.72
N PHE A 175 -2.91 -15.27 18.71
CA PHE A 175 -1.80 -15.06 17.77
C PHE A 175 -2.22 -14.36 16.48
N ALA A 176 -3.53 -14.11 16.31
CA ALA A 176 -4.02 -13.46 15.11
C ALA A 176 -3.49 -12.04 14.96
N LYS A 177 -3.27 -11.66 13.69
CA LYS A 177 -2.99 -10.29 13.29
C LYS A 177 -4.22 -9.70 12.63
N VAL A 178 -4.64 -8.52 13.09
CA VAL A 178 -5.83 -7.81 12.61
C VAL A 178 -5.40 -6.49 11.98
N ALA A 179 -5.78 -6.25 10.74
CA ALA A 179 -5.62 -4.95 10.10
C ALA A 179 -6.96 -4.23 9.97
N ILE A 180 -6.99 -2.96 10.35
CA ILE A 180 -8.09 -2.05 10.04
C ILE A 180 -7.60 -1.19 8.89
N LEU A 181 -8.20 -1.37 7.70
CA LEU A 181 -7.73 -0.75 6.47
C LEU A 181 -8.72 0.30 5.99
N ALA A 182 -8.38 1.57 6.19
CA ALA A 182 -9.13 2.68 5.62
C ALA A 182 -8.69 2.94 4.17
N LYS A 183 -9.61 3.37 3.32
CA LYS A 183 -9.26 3.81 1.97
C LYS A 183 -8.38 5.06 1.99
N GLN A 184 -8.71 6.01 2.87
CA GLN A 184 -8.00 7.27 3.07
C GLN A 184 -8.12 7.71 4.53
N ARG A 185 -7.28 8.66 4.93
CA ARG A 185 -7.47 9.35 6.21
C ARG A 185 -8.76 10.15 6.19
N GLY A 186 -9.52 10.11 7.26
CA GLY A 186 -10.78 10.84 7.38
C GLY A 186 -11.34 10.80 8.80
N PRO A 187 -12.45 11.49 9.05
CA PRO A 187 -13.02 11.61 10.38
C PRO A 187 -13.34 10.26 11.04
N ASN A 188 -13.83 9.29 10.27
CA ASN A 188 -14.20 7.99 10.84
C ASN A 188 -12.99 7.21 11.37
N ILE A 189 -11.89 7.19 10.61
CA ILE A 189 -10.67 6.51 11.08
C ILE A 189 -10.09 7.21 12.32
N GLU A 190 -10.29 8.53 12.46
CA GLU A 190 -9.93 9.27 13.66
C GLU A 190 -10.80 8.87 14.86
N HIS A 191 -12.11 8.62 14.66
CA HIS A 191 -12.97 8.08 15.70
C HIS A 191 -12.50 6.69 16.14
N ILE A 192 -12.14 5.82 15.19
CA ILE A 192 -11.59 4.50 15.47
C ILE A 192 -10.31 4.61 16.32
N ILE A 193 -9.36 5.46 15.91
CA ILE A 193 -8.10 5.68 16.66
C ILE A 193 -8.37 6.21 18.08
N LYS A 194 -9.25 7.19 18.22
CA LYS A 194 -9.66 7.73 19.54
C LYS A 194 -10.27 6.65 20.43
N THR A 195 -11.11 5.79 19.85
CA THR A 195 -11.77 4.69 20.59
C THR A 195 -10.75 3.64 21.05
N PHE A 196 -9.76 3.26 20.21
CA PHE A 196 -8.66 2.38 20.64
C PHE A 196 -7.85 3.00 21.78
N ASN A 197 -7.49 4.28 21.67
CA ASN A 197 -6.74 4.99 22.71
C ASN A 197 -7.55 5.11 24.03
N HIS A 198 -8.84 5.43 23.96
CA HIS A 198 -9.72 5.56 25.12
C HIS A 198 -9.82 4.22 25.88
N ASN A 199 -9.93 3.13 25.15
CA ASN A 199 -9.99 1.77 25.70
C ASN A 199 -8.60 1.20 26.07
N LYS A 200 -7.51 1.96 25.88
CA LYS A 200 -6.12 1.57 26.15
C LYS A 200 -5.71 0.27 25.42
N ILE A 201 -6.24 0.05 24.23
CA ILE A 201 -5.90 -1.12 23.41
C ILE A 201 -4.72 -0.75 22.53
N PRO A 202 -3.59 -1.47 22.61
CA PRO A 202 -2.42 -1.17 21.80
C PRO A 202 -2.69 -1.47 20.32
N PHE A 203 -2.24 -0.60 19.44
CA PHE A 203 -2.27 -0.76 18.01
C PHE A 203 -1.07 -0.05 17.37
N PHE A 204 -0.66 -0.49 16.20
CA PHE A 204 0.32 0.22 15.40
C PHE A 204 -0.37 1.24 14.48
N TYR A 205 0.11 2.48 14.48
CA TYR A 205 -0.37 3.55 13.62
C TYR A 205 0.37 3.54 12.28
N GLY A 206 -0.22 2.96 11.24
CA GLY A 206 0.35 2.82 9.90
C GLY A 206 -0.24 3.77 8.85
N LEU A 207 -0.87 4.88 9.29
CA LEU A 207 -1.53 5.81 8.37
C LEU A 207 -0.61 6.92 7.84
N PHE A 208 0.65 6.98 8.27
CA PHE A 208 1.59 8.02 7.82
C PHE A 208 2.09 7.80 6.39
N THR A 209 2.46 8.89 5.74
CA THR A 209 2.98 8.94 4.37
C THR A 209 4.34 9.63 4.32
N ASP A 210 5.03 9.52 3.19
CA ASP A 210 6.33 10.18 2.96
C ASP A 210 6.22 11.71 2.91
N GLU A 211 4.99 12.25 2.85
CA GLU A 211 4.71 13.69 2.86
C GLU A 211 4.46 14.25 4.28
N ASP A 212 4.30 13.38 5.28
CA ASP A 212 4.05 13.81 6.66
C ASP A 212 5.28 14.47 7.27
N ALA A 213 5.14 15.72 7.66
CA ALA A 213 6.24 16.52 8.22
C ALA A 213 6.87 15.88 9.46
N GLU A 214 6.06 15.30 10.36
CA GLU A 214 6.54 14.62 11.56
C GLU A 214 7.36 13.36 11.21
N TYR A 215 6.96 12.61 10.18
CA TYR A 215 7.72 11.45 9.67
C TYR A 215 9.08 11.87 9.08
N ILE A 216 9.09 12.94 8.27
CA ILE A 216 10.31 13.47 7.68
C ILE A 216 11.27 13.98 8.78
N ILE A 217 10.74 14.72 9.77
CA ILE A 217 11.52 15.25 10.89
C ILE A 217 12.10 14.11 11.73
N PHE A 218 11.33 13.04 11.97
CA PHE A 218 11.80 11.87 12.70
C PHE A 218 13.01 11.24 12.02
N ASN A 219 12.92 10.94 10.72
CA ASN A 219 14.03 10.35 9.96
C ASN A 219 15.28 11.26 9.98
N ARG A 220 15.11 12.58 9.82
CA ARG A 220 16.23 13.54 9.91
C ARG A 220 16.91 13.54 11.29
N LYS A 221 16.14 13.44 12.36
CA LYS A 221 16.69 13.33 13.72
C LYS A 221 17.44 12.01 13.92
N CYS A 222 16.87 10.90 13.42
CA CYS A 222 17.57 9.61 13.43
C CYS A 222 18.91 9.69 12.69
N LEU A 223 18.93 10.28 11.51
CA LEU A 223 20.16 10.46 10.75
C LEU A 223 21.19 11.32 11.52
N TYR A 224 20.75 12.46 12.05
CA TYR A 224 21.62 13.36 12.79
C TYR A 224 22.26 12.66 14.01
N GLU A 225 21.46 12.04 14.86
CA GLU A 225 21.96 11.33 16.05
C GLU A 225 22.87 10.14 15.69
N PHE A 226 22.56 9.46 14.57
CA PHE A 226 23.43 8.41 14.08
C PHE A 226 24.82 8.94 13.65
N ILE A 227 24.86 10.06 12.90
CA ILE A 227 26.10 10.70 12.49
C ILE A 227 26.93 11.14 13.72
N GLU A 228 26.28 11.73 14.74
CA GLU A 228 26.93 12.10 15.99
C GLU A 228 27.55 10.90 16.72
N LEU A 229 26.85 9.75 16.73
CA LEU A 229 27.37 8.51 17.31
C LEU A 229 28.58 7.96 16.54
N LEU A 230 28.64 8.15 15.22
CA LEU A 230 29.78 7.72 14.40
C LEU A 230 31.08 8.49 14.70
N LYS A 231 31.01 9.76 15.17
CA LYS A 231 32.21 10.54 15.52
C LYS A 231 33.06 9.88 16.60
N SER A 232 32.45 9.12 17.49
CA SER A 232 33.12 8.42 18.61
C SER A 232 33.15 6.90 18.46
N ASN A 233 32.56 6.33 17.40
CA ASN A 233 32.46 4.88 17.21
C ASN A 233 32.68 4.52 15.73
N SER A 234 33.69 3.72 15.46
CA SER A 234 34.03 3.29 14.08
C SER A 234 33.30 2.03 13.63
N LYS A 235 32.69 1.27 14.55
CA LYS A 235 32.05 -0.01 14.25
C LYS A 235 30.57 -0.02 14.63
N ILE A 236 29.73 -0.53 13.73
CA ILE A 236 28.31 -0.73 13.98
C ILE A 236 28.09 -2.00 14.78
N THR A 237 27.55 -1.85 15.98
CA THR A 237 27.27 -2.94 16.92
C THR A 237 25.87 -2.82 17.48
N LYS A 238 25.32 -3.92 18.04
CA LYS A 238 24.03 -3.90 18.75
C LYS A 238 23.99 -2.83 19.87
N LYS A 239 25.16 -2.58 20.51
CA LYS A 239 25.29 -1.54 21.55
C LYS A 239 25.10 -0.14 20.96
N ILE A 240 25.63 0.12 19.76
CA ILE A 240 25.42 1.41 19.07
C ILE A 240 23.97 1.56 18.67
N GLY A 241 23.33 0.49 18.15
CA GLY A 241 21.89 0.51 17.85
C GLY A 241 21.04 0.87 19.07
N LYS A 242 21.31 0.23 20.23
CA LYS A 242 20.61 0.54 21.47
C LYS A 242 20.81 2.01 21.88
N LYS A 243 22.07 2.51 21.84
CA LYS A 243 22.35 3.92 22.15
C LYS A 243 21.61 4.89 21.23
N HIS A 244 21.51 4.55 19.93
CA HIS A 244 20.77 5.36 18.97
C HIS A 244 19.28 5.40 19.31
N ILE A 245 18.66 4.25 19.57
CA ILE A 245 17.27 4.16 20.00
C ILE A 245 17.01 4.97 21.26
N ASP A 246 17.88 4.81 22.28
CA ASP A 246 17.74 5.50 23.56
C ASP A 246 17.81 7.04 23.39
N LYS A 247 18.75 7.54 22.57
CA LYS A 247 18.82 8.98 22.24
C LYS A 247 17.57 9.50 21.54
N ILE A 248 17.04 8.76 20.56
CA ILE A 248 15.81 9.18 19.88
C ILE A 248 14.63 9.15 20.86
N ARG A 249 14.53 8.16 21.74
CA ARG A 249 13.51 8.13 22.79
C ARG A 249 13.60 9.33 23.74
N GLU A 250 14.79 9.73 24.11
CA GLU A 250 15.01 10.94 24.95
C GLU A 250 14.48 12.21 24.25
N ILE A 251 14.75 12.38 22.96
CA ILE A 251 14.25 13.52 22.16
C ILE A 251 12.72 13.59 22.16
N TYR A 252 12.06 12.44 22.17
CA TYR A 252 10.60 12.34 22.09
C TYR A 252 9.92 11.94 23.41
N ILE A 253 10.61 12.06 24.55
CA ILE A 253 10.13 11.59 25.86
C ILE A 253 8.79 12.22 26.29
N ASN A 254 8.53 13.45 25.89
CA ASN A 254 7.29 14.19 26.20
C ASN A 254 6.32 14.24 25.01
N ASN A 255 6.54 13.43 23.98
CA ASN A 255 5.69 13.40 22.79
C ASN A 255 4.75 12.19 22.84
N ASP A 256 3.46 12.46 23.05
CA ASP A 256 2.41 11.42 23.11
C ASP A 256 1.78 11.07 21.76
N SER A 257 2.31 11.63 20.65
CA SER A 257 1.83 11.35 19.28
C SER A 257 1.85 9.84 19.00
N VAL A 258 0.72 9.31 18.52
CA VAL A 258 0.61 7.91 18.10
C VAL A 258 1.55 7.59 16.94
N LEU A 259 1.82 8.57 16.08
CA LEU A 259 2.80 8.46 15.00
C LEU A 259 4.21 8.27 15.55
N VAL A 260 4.64 9.08 16.50
CA VAL A 260 6.00 8.97 17.09
C VAL A 260 6.18 7.62 17.78
N LYS A 261 5.17 7.13 18.49
CA LYS A 261 5.21 5.78 19.11
C LYS A 261 5.41 4.69 18.06
N ALA A 262 4.67 4.77 16.94
CA ALA A 262 4.84 3.84 15.82
C ALA A 262 6.23 3.93 15.17
N LEU A 263 6.76 5.14 15.00
CA LEU A 263 8.09 5.35 14.40
C LEU A 263 9.22 4.84 15.31
N LEU A 264 9.08 4.95 16.62
CA LEU A 264 10.02 4.37 17.58
C LEU A 264 10.01 2.85 17.52
N GLU A 265 8.84 2.22 17.37
CA GLU A 265 8.73 0.76 17.17
C GLU A 265 9.43 0.33 15.87
N LEU A 266 9.23 1.06 14.77
CA LEU A 266 9.94 0.79 13.52
C LEU A 266 11.45 0.97 13.64
N LEU A 267 11.92 1.96 14.40
CA LEU A 267 13.35 2.17 14.65
C LEU A 267 13.96 0.95 15.37
N GLU A 268 13.25 0.39 16.33
CA GLU A 268 13.70 -0.83 17.03
C GLU A 268 13.77 -2.02 16.08
N ILE A 269 12.72 -2.23 15.28
CA ILE A 269 12.66 -3.29 14.28
C ILE A 269 13.80 -3.13 13.28
N PHE A 270 14.02 -1.92 12.75
CA PHE A 270 15.13 -1.61 11.84
C PHE A 270 16.47 -2.09 12.40
N TRP A 271 16.79 -1.72 13.64
CA TRP A 271 18.05 -2.13 14.26
C TRP A 271 18.17 -3.65 14.48
N VAL A 272 17.05 -4.32 14.80
CA VAL A 272 17.03 -5.78 14.90
C VAL A 272 17.31 -6.42 13.53
N ARG A 273 16.58 -5.97 12.50
CA ARG A 273 16.69 -6.51 11.13
C ARG A 273 18.08 -6.26 10.52
N LEU A 274 18.69 -5.11 10.83
CA LEU A 274 20.06 -4.81 10.40
C LEU A 274 21.08 -5.90 10.82
N PHE A 275 20.90 -6.50 11.98
CA PHE A 275 21.81 -7.54 12.47
C PHE A 275 21.35 -8.97 12.13
N VAL A 276 20.12 -9.16 11.72
CA VAL A 276 19.58 -10.47 11.29
C VAL A 276 19.74 -10.63 9.79
N ASP A 277 19.12 -9.76 9.01
CA ASP A 277 19.03 -9.90 7.54
C ASP A 277 20.29 -9.42 6.82
N TYR A 278 20.94 -8.41 7.38
CA TYR A 278 22.14 -7.79 6.81
C TYR A 278 23.42 -8.11 7.59
N SER A 279 23.44 -9.27 8.28
CA SER A 279 24.60 -9.72 9.05
C SER A 279 25.85 -9.88 8.19
N PHE A 280 25.69 -10.23 6.91
CA PHE A 280 26.76 -10.45 5.94
C PHE A 280 27.40 -9.16 5.41
N LEU A 281 26.76 -7.99 5.60
CA LEU A 281 27.31 -6.72 5.13
C LEU A 281 28.56 -6.31 5.92
N SER A 282 29.50 -5.68 5.23
CA SER A 282 30.64 -5.01 5.86
C SER A 282 30.19 -3.89 6.79
N ASN A 283 31.13 -3.42 7.63
CA ASN A 283 30.79 -2.28 8.51
C ASN A 283 30.48 -0.99 7.73
N GLU A 284 31.17 -0.76 6.63
CA GLU A 284 30.96 0.39 5.76
C GLU A 284 29.60 0.31 5.07
N ASP A 285 29.24 -0.88 4.53
CA ASP A 285 27.93 -1.08 3.90
C ASP A 285 26.78 -0.91 4.89
N LYS A 286 26.95 -1.36 6.15
CA LYS A 286 25.96 -1.10 7.22
C LYS A 286 25.81 0.37 7.51
N ILE A 287 26.91 1.14 7.55
CA ILE A 287 26.85 2.61 7.74
C ILE A 287 26.08 3.25 6.59
N ASN A 288 26.37 2.86 5.35
CA ASN A 288 25.71 3.39 4.17
C ASN A 288 24.21 3.04 4.18
N LEU A 289 23.84 1.78 4.47
CA LEU A 289 22.46 1.35 4.58
C LEU A 289 21.68 2.15 5.64
N ILE A 290 22.27 2.42 6.80
CA ILE A 290 21.61 3.22 7.85
C ILE A 290 21.40 4.66 7.38
N LYS A 291 22.43 5.27 6.77
CA LYS A 291 22.31 6.64 6.23
C LYS A 291 21.23 6.70 5.15
N ASP A 292 21.30 5.82 4.15
CA ASP A 292 20.34 5.76 3.05
C ASP A 292 18.90 5.57 3.56
N THR A 293 18.69 4.70 4.55
CA THR A 293 17.37 4.47 5.14
C THR A 293 16.78 5.76 5.71
N PHE A 294 17.55 6.53 6.47
CA PHE A 294 17.05 7.76 7.11
C PHE A 294 17.05 8.97 6.17
N GLU A 295 17.99 9.08 5.25
CA GLU A 295 18.03 10.14 4.22
C GLU A 295 16.82 10.08 3.29
N HIS A 296 16.37 8.87 2.95
CA HIS A 296 15.27 8.64 2.01
C HIS A 296 13.94 8.27 2.71
N ASN A 297 13.82 8.53 4.01
CA ASN A 297 12.63 8.20 4.80
C ASN A 297 12.22 6.71 4.68
N GLY A 298 13.19 5.80 4.62
CA GLY A 298 12.98 4.38 4.31
C GLY A 298 12.50 3.52 5.48
N ILE A 299 12.38 4.05 6.70
CA ILE A 299 12.05 3.25 7.88
C ILE A 299 10.66 2.58 7.78
N LYS A 300 9.75 3.15 6.99
CA LYS A 300 8.41 2.62 6.75
C LYS A 300 8.40 1.21 6.14
N GLN A 301 9.39 0.84 5.34
CA GLN A 301 9.49 -0.50 4.74
C GLN A 301 9.59 -1.62 5.79
N TYR A 302 10.00 -1.31 7.02
CA TYR A 302 10.08 -2.29 8.11
C TYR A 302 8.73 -2.62 8.76
N MET A 303 7.63 -2.03 8.29
CA MET A 303 6.27 -2.38 8.71
C MET A 303 5.93 -3.86 8.46
N GLU A 304 6.53 -4.50 7.48
CA GLU A 304 6.34 -5.93 7.21
C GLU A 304 6.80 -6.84 8.37
N PHE A 305 7.72 -6.35 9.21
CA PHE A 305 8.27 -7.09 10.35
C PHE A 305 7.57 -6.79 11.68
N LEU A 306 6.48 -6.02 11.65
CA LEU A 306 5.70 -5.71 12.85
C LEU A 306 5.14 -6.97 13.49
N ASN A 307 5.27 -7.04 14.81
CA ASN A 307 4.67 -8.12 15.60
C ASN A 307 3.43 -7.69 16.38
N THR A 308 2.99 -6.46 16.17
CA THR A 308 1.79 -5.91 16.82
C THR A 308 0.54 -6.62 16.31
N SER A 309 -0.36 -6.99 17.23
CA SER A 309 -1.58 -7.75 16.90
C SER A 309 -2.60 -6.94 16.11
N ILE A 310 -2.65 -5.62 16.30
CA ILE A 310 -3.58 -4.71 15.61
C ILE A 310 -2.80 -3.63 14.88
N ILE A 311 -3.10 -3.44 13.61
CA ILE A 311 -2.57 -2.33 12.81
C ILE A 311 -3.73 -1.52 12.21
N ILE A 312 -3.60 -0.19 12.22
CA ILE A 312 -4.51 0.72 11.51
C ILE A 312 -3.71 1.37 10.38
N SER A 313 -4.12 1.14 9.13
CA SER A 313 -3.36 1.58 7.96
C SER A 313 -4.30 1.98 6.81
N THR A 314 -3.72 2.50 5.72
CA THR A 314 -4.47 2.68 4.46
C THR A 314 -4.31 1.46 3.57
N VAL A 315 -5.28 1.24 2.66
CA VAL A 315 -5.21 0.17 1.66
C VAL A 315 -3.93 0.29 0.80
N HIS A 316 -3.54 1.51 0.44
CA HIS A 316 -2.32 1.75 -0.35
C HIS A 316 -1.04 1.36 0.41
N ALA A 317 -0.95 1.73 1.69
CA ALA A 317 0.20 1.38 2.52
C ALA A 317 0.24 -0.11 2.88
N ALA A 318 -0.92 -0.79 2.81
CA ALA A 318 -1.07 -2.21 3.07
C ALA A 318 -0.68 -3.10 1.87
N LYS A 319 -0.44 -2.53 0.68
CA LYS A 319 -0.05 -3.33 -0.49
C LYS A 319 1.26 -4.08 -0.22
N GLY A 320 1.31 -5.36 -0.60
CA GLY A 320 2.43 -6.25 -0.28
C GLY A 320 2.37 -6.90 1.10
N LEU A 321 1.61 -6.33 2.06
CA LEU A 321 1.43 -6.89 3.40
C LEU A 321 0.20 -7.79 3.47
N GLU A 322 0.10 -8.61 4.54
CA GLU A 322 -1.04 -9.49 4.75
C GLU A 322 -1.25 -9.79 6.25
N TRP A 323 -2.51 -9.97 6.64
CA TRP A 323 -2.93 -10.25 8.02
C TRP A 323 -3.93 -11.40 8.07
N ASP A 324 -4.11 -11.99 9.25
CA ASP A 324 -5.11 -13.05 9.41
C ASP A 324 -6.52 -12.53 9.14
N TYR A 325 -6.84 -11.38 9.71
CA TYR A 325 -8.14 -10.73 9.58
C TYR A 325 -7.99 -9.27 9.13
N VAL A 326 -8.93 -8.84 8.30
CA VAL A 326 -9.01 -7.45 7.86
C VAL A 326 -10.41 -6.91 8.19
N ILE A 327 -10.46 -5.72 8.75
CA ILE A 327 -11.69 -4.94 8.92
C ILE A 327 -11.62 -3.76 7.98
N LEU A 328 -12.62 -3.62 7.12
CA LEU A 328 -12.78 -2.50 6.19
C LEU A 328 -13.94 -1.61 6.68
N PRO A 329 -13.64 -0.52 7.40
CA PRO A 329 -14.64 0.48 7.75
C PRO A 329 -14.95 1.41 6.57
N ASP A 330 -15.89 2.33 6.78
CA ASP A 330 -16.26 3.34 5.79
C ASP A 330 -16.86 2.76 4.49
N MET A 331 -17.53 1.60 4.57
CA MET A 331 -18.16 1.00 3.39
C MET A 331 -19.45 1.73 3.00
N GLU A 332 -19.36 3.06 2.89
CA GLU A 332 -20.44 3.93 2.44
C GLU A 332 -20.12 4.58 1.11
N LYS A 333 -21.20 5.06 0.48
CA LYS A 333 -21.12 6.00 -0.64
C LYS A 333 -20.26 7.20 -0.25
N ASP A 334 -19.46 7.69 -1.19
CA ASP A 334 -18.54 8.83 -1.06
C ASP A 334 -17.31 8.56 -0.17
N SER A 335 -17.25 7.41 0.50
CA SER A 335 -16.10 6.94 1.29
C SER A 335 -15.38 5.80 0.57
N PHE A 336 -16.06 4.67 0.36
CA PHE A 336 -15.52 3.54 -0.38
C PHE A 336 -16.61 2.93 -1.31
N PRO A 337 -16.66 3.30 -2.61
CA PRO A 337 -15.79 4.19 -3.39
C PRO A 337 -15.87 5.66 -2.96
N ASN A 338 -14.76 6.42 -3.17
CA ASN A 338 -14.77 7.82 -2.79
C ASN A 338 -15.44 8.73 -3.86
N TRP A 339 -15.75 9.97 -3.45
CA TRP A 339 -16.35 10.95 -4.32
C TRP A 339 -15.54 11.20 -5.60
N TYR A 340 -14.26 11.47 -5.47
CA TYR A 340 -13.38 11.79 -6.60
C TYR A 340 -13.10 10.59 -7.51
N GLY A 341 -13.08 9.39 -6.94
CA GLY A 341 -12.86 8.15 -7.70
C GLY A 341 -14.06 7.78 -8.56
N LEU A 342 -15.20 7.53 -7.94
CA LEU A 342 -16.38 7.00 -8.63
C LEU A 342 -17.70 7.70 -8.26
N CYS A 343 -17.98 7.94 -6.98
CA CYS A 343 -19.31 8.38 -6.55
C CYS A 343 -19.72 9.71 -7.18
N GLY A 344 -18.81 10.69 -7.29
CA GLY A 344 -19.08 11.99 -7.93
C GLY A 344 -19.29 11.92 -9.45
N LYS A 345 -18.86 10.83 -10.09
CA LYS A 345 -19.04 10.58 -11.53
C LYS A 345 -20.28 9.71 -11.80
N CYS A 346 -20.77 8.99 -10.79
CA CYS A 346 -21.93 8.13 -10.87
C CYS A 346 -23.22 8.98 -10.94
N LYS A 347 -24.04 8.79 -11.98
CA LYS A 347 -25.26 9.55 -12.22
C LYS A 347 -26.45 9.11 -11.36
N ASN A 348 -26.33 8.04 -10.59
CA ASN A 348 -27.44 7.43 -9.85
C ASN A 348 -27.81 8.15 -8.52
N GLY A 349 -27.23 9.31 -8.27
CA GLY A 349 -27.61 10.14 -7.13
C GLY A 349 -27.39 9.44 -5.77
N ASN A 350 -28.39 9.53 -4.88
CA ASN A 350 -28.29 9.02 -3.52
C ASN A 350 -28.50 7.51 -3.40
N ASP A 351 -29.13 6.84 -4.38
CA ASP A 351 -29.64 5.47 -4.21
C ASP A 351 -28.57 4.37 -4.37
N CYS A 352 -27.36 4.70 -4.78
CA CYS A 352 -26.28 3.72 -5.02
C CYS A 352 -26.70 2.47 -5.83
N ASN A 353 -27.73 2.62 -6.67
CA ASN A 353 -28.11 1.63 -7.66
C ASN A 353 -27.17 1.77 -8.85
N PHE A 354 -26.04 1.10 -8.77
CA PHE A 354 -24.98 1.26 -9.76
C PHE A 354 -25.45 0.80 -11.14
N VAL A 355 -25.31 1.68 -12.12
CA VAL A 355 -25.49 1.33 -13.55
C VAL A 355 -24.21 1.68 -14.28
N MET A 356 -23.57 0.69 -14.89
CA MET A 356 -22.36 0.88 -15.66
C MET A 356 -22.61 1.73 -16.89
N THR A 357 -21.81 2.78 -17.07
CA THR A 357 -21.73 3.56 -18.30
C THR A 357 -20.28 3.65 -18.76
N LYS A 358 -20.04 3.82 -20.06
CA LYS A 358 -18.69 3.92 -20.61
C LYS A 358 -17.83 5.02 -19.94
N ASP A 359 -18.48 6.11 -19.49
CA ASP A 359 -17.81 7.26 -18.87
C ASP A 359 -17.18 6.92 -17.51
N ILE A 360 -17.74 5.93 -16.81
CA ILE A 360 -17.32 5.56 -15.44
C ILE A 360 -16.60 4.21 -15.37
N GLU A 361 -16.52 3.47 -16.47
CA GLU A 361 -15.89 2.14 -16.52
C GLU A 361 -14.45 2.17 -15.96
N LYS A 362 -13.64 3.12 -16.41
CA LYS A 362 -12.28 3.27 -15.90
C LYS A 362 -12.26 3.57 -14.40
N SER A 363 -13.12 4.47 -13.93
CA SER A 363 -13.19 4.84 -12.51
C SER A 363 -13.70 3.69 -11.64
N PHE A 364 -14.63 2.91 -12.16
CA PHE A 364 -15.11 1.70 -11.49
C PHE A 364 -13.99 0.69 -11.34
N PHE A 365 -13.24 0.41 -12.40
CA PHE A 365 -12.12 -0.53 -12.36
C PHE A 365 -11.04 -0.07 -11.37
N GLU A 366 -10.68 1.22 -11.35
CA GLU A 366 -9.69 1.76 -10.42
C GLU A 366 -10.14 1.62 -8.96
N GLU A 367 -11.40 1.93 -8.66
CA GLU A 367 -11.96 1.79 -7.31
C GLU A 367 -12.14 0.33 -6.90
N LEU A 368 -12.56 -0.54 -7.83
CA LEU A 368 -12.66 -1.99 -7.62
C LEU A 368 -11.28 -2.61 -7.34
N SER A 369 -10.23 -2.10 -7.98
CA SER A 369 -8.86 -2.54 -7.72
C SER A 369 -8.42 -2.22 -6.29
N VAL A 370 -8.77 -1.02 -5.77
CA VAL A 370 -8.49 -0.67 -4.37
C VAL A 370 -9.28 -1.59 -3.43
N PHE A 371 -10.55 -1.86 -3.73
CA PHE A 371 -11.38 -2.78 -2.96
C PHE A 371 -10.80 -4.20 -2.98
N TYR A 372 -10.39 -4.68 -4.15
CA TYR A 372 -9.77 -6.00 -4.33
C TYR A 372 -8.47 -6.12 -3.50
N VAL A 373 -7.60 -5.13 -3.59
CA VAL A 373 -6.36 -5.11 -2.79
C VAL A 373 -6.69 -5.17 -1.31
N ALA A 374 -7.65 -4.38 -0.82
CA ALA A 374 -8.04 -4.39 0.57
C ALA A 374 -8.54 -5.76 1.05
N VAL A 375 -9.45 -6.38 0.30
CA VAL A 375 -10.01 -7.71 0.60
C VAL A 375 -8.93 -8.78 0.60
N THR A 376 -8.02 -8.74 -0.36
CA THR A 376 -6.95 -9.75 -0.51
C THR A 376 -5.80 -9.59 0.49
N ARG A 377 -5.84 -8.60 1.37
CA ARG A 377 -4.91 -8.53 2.51
C ARG A 377 -5.26 -9.51 3.63
N ALA A 378 -6.51 -9.98 3.70
CA ALA A 378 -6.92 -10.99 4.67
C ALA A 378 -6.44 -12.39 4.25
N LYS A 379 -5.92 -13.19 5.20
CA LYS A 379 -5.65 -14.62 5.03
C LYS A 379 -6.84 -15.49 5.37
N LYS A 380 -7.54 -15.13 6.47
CA LYS A 380 -8.64 -15.92 7.02
C LYS A 380 -9.99 -15.31 6.66
N GLN A 381 -10.23 -14.04 6.99
CA GLN A 381 -11.52 -13.40 6.78
C GLN A 381 -11.42 -11.88 6.68
N VAL A 382 -12.30 -11.29 5.86
CA VAL A 382 -12.55 -9.85 5.82
C VAL A 382 -13.91 -9.56 6.46
N PHE A 383 -13.97 -8.43 7.20
CA PHE A 383 -15.19 -7.87 7.79
C PHE A 383 -15.42 -6.48 7.24
N PHE A 384 -16.68 -6.13 7.01
CA PHE A 384 -17.05 -4.83 6.49
C PHE A 384 -17.92 -4.10 7.50
N THR A 385 -17.70 -2.79 7.66
CA THR A 385 -18.54 -1.94 8.47
C THR A 385 -18.90 -0.66 7.75
N ALA A 386 -20.04 -0.09 8.12
CA ALA A 386 -20.56 1.18 7.61
C ALA A 386 -21.36 1.89 8.69
N SER A 387 -21.58 3.19 8.51
CA SER A 387 -22.47 4.00 9.34
C SER A 387 -23.58 4.66 8.53
N HIS A 388 -24.80 4.71 9.06
CA HIS A 388 -25.92 5.41 8.43
C HIS A 388 -25.74 6.93 8.47
N LYS A 389 -25.07 7.46 9.51
CA LYS A 389 -24.92 8.90 9.73
C LYS A 389 -23.45 9.24 9.88
N GLN A 390 -22.99 10.19 9.10
CA GLN A 390 -21.66 10.78 9.23
C GLN A 390 -21.76 12.19 9.82
N LEU A 391 -21.05 12.43 10.92
CA LEU A 391 -20.89 13.74 11.51
C LEU A 391 -19.75 14.48 10.79
N THR A 392 -20.06 15.64 10.24
CA THR A 392 -19.08 16.54 9.62
C THR A 392 -19.17 17.93 10.22
N ASN A 393 -18.19 18.78 9.92
CA ASN A 393 -18.24 20.21 10.32
C ASN A 393 -19.46 20.96 9.74
N ARG A 394 -20.17 20.38 8.78
CA ARG A 394 -21.37 20.96 8.14
C ARG A 394 -22.68 20.36 8.67
N GLY A 395 -22.62 19.44 9.62
CA GLY A 395 -23.76 18.75 10.20
C GLY A 395 -23.74 17.24 10.01
N ILE A 396 -24.86 16.60 10.30
CA ILE A 396 -25.08 15.17 10.17
C ILE A 396 -25.62 14.87 8.78
N PHE A 397 -24.98 13.94 8.07
CA PHE A 397 -25.40 13.48 6.75
C PHE A 397 -25.76 12.01 6.80
N GLU A 398 -26.93 11.67 6.27
CA GLU A 398 -27.30 10.28 6.04
C GLU A 398 -26.53 9.71 4.86
N LYS A 399 -26.06 8.48 4.98
CA LYS A 399 -25.27 7.77 3.99
C LYS A 399 -25.90 6.43 3.63
N ASN A 400 -25.85 6.13 2.34
CA ASN A 400 -26.11 4.79 1.84
C ASN A 400 -24.82 3.98 1.86
N TYR A 401 -24.92 2.68 2.08
CA TYR A 401 -23.77 1.81 2.02
C TYR A 401 -23.23 1.64 0.58
N SER A 402 -21.98 1.24 0.50
CA SER A 402 -21.19 1.08 -0.73
C SER A 402 -21.89 0.23 -1.79
N CYS A 403 -21.81 0.65 -3.06
CA CYS A 403 -22.21 -0.18 -4.19
C CYS A 403 -21.39 -1.47 -4.31
N PHE A 404 -20.18 -1.54 -3.76
CA PHE A 404 -19.39 -2.78 -3.76
C PHE A 404 -20.01 -3.87 -2.90
N MET A 405 -20.78 -3.51 -1.87
CA MET A 405 -21.53 -4.49 -1.08
C MET A 405 -22.77 -5.01 -1.82
N LYS A 406 -23.10 -4.43 -2.97
CA LYS A 406 -24.21 -4.83 -3.86
C LYS A 406 -23.71 -5.58 -5.11
N LEU A 407 -22.43 -5.90 -5.21
CA LEU A 407 -21.91 -6.70 -6.33
C LEU A 407 -22.63 -8.04 -6.38
N PRO A 408 -23.11 -8.46 -7.58
CA PRO A 408 -23.83 -9.70 -7.73
C PRO A 408 -23.02 -10.91 -7.23
N GLY A 409 -23.62 -11.67 -6.31
CA GLY A 409 -22.98 -12.81 -5.64
C GLY A 409 -22.44 -12.51 -4.23
N ILE A 410 -22.37 -11.25 -3.80
CA ILE A 410 -22.08 -10.93 -2.41
C ILE A 410 -23.38 -11.03 -1.60
N GLU A 411 -23.43 -11.99 -0.69
CA GLU A 411 -24.48 -12.15 0.31
C GLU A 411 -23.90 -11.72 1.66
N TYR A 412 -24.54 -10.78 2.38
CA TYR A 412 -24.02 -10.36 3.67
C TYR A 412 -24.88 -10.81 4.84
N ILE A 413 -24.20 -11.10 5.93
CA ILE A 413 -24.81 -11.47 7.22
C ILE A 413 -24.54 -10.31 8.17
N GLN A 414 -25.60 -9.80 8.80
CA GLN A 414 -25.47 -8.87 9.92
C GLN A 414 -25.33 -9.71 11.21
N THR A 415 -24.25 -9.49 11.93
CA THR A 415 -24.06 -10.07 13.27
C THR A 415 -24.33 -8.98 14.29
N VAL A 416 -25.34 -9.18 15.12
CA VAL A 416 -25.69 -8.27 16.23
C VAL A 416 -24.60 -8.30 17.30
#